data_237880b9f0f87bba0adc6dadc7381295
#
_entry.id   237880b9f0f87bba0adc6dadc7381295
#
_cell.length_a   1.000
_cell.length_b   1.000
_cell.length_c   1.000
_cell.angle_alpha   90.00
_cell.angle_beta   90.00
_cell.angle_gamma   90.00
#
_symmetry.space_group_name_H-M   'P 1'
#
loop_
_entity.id
_entity.type
_entity.pdbx_description
1 polymer ?
#
loop_
_entity_poly.entity_id
_entity_poly.type
_entity_poly.pdbx_seq_one_letter_code
_entity_poly.pdbx_strand_id
1 'polypeptide(L)'
;MLLSDNEIHYSEKFISAIKNILGVSRVLIAQNFMSVLFDSKENLEKNNSLILAEIDDFISENSLLNNIENKNTILKTADALADAIIRPTLNKDQGDIVFHSYSNNILSLQFTGKCAGCPYAQNTLNNLIVKNLMKYIPEISQIKLIGAK
;
A
#
# COMPACT_ATOMS: atom_id res chain seq x y z
N MET A 1 -6.36 9.87 9.61
CA MET A 1 -6.31 11.06 8.74
C MET A 1 -4.97 11.73 8.95
N LEU A 2 -4.01 11.46 8.08
CA LEU A 2 -2.73 12.16 8.05
C LEU A 2 -2.40 12.41 6.58
N LEU A 3 -2.93 13.49 6.05
CA LEU A 3 -2.52 14.07 4.79
C LEU A 3 -1.50 15.16 5.12
N SER A 4 -0.27 15.03 4.71
CA SER A 4 0.76 16.05 4.85
C SER A 4 0.88 16.85 3.55
N ASP A 5 1.19 18.13 3.66
CA ASP A 5 1.03 19.22 2.70
C ASP A 5 1.83 19.15 1.37
N ASN A 6 2.29 17.97 0.94
CA ASN A 6 2.97 17.75 -0.36
C ASN A 6 2.40 16.53 -1.11
N GLU A 7 1.12 16.25 -0.93
CA GLU A 7 0.48 15.09 -1.55
C GLU A 7 -0.07 15.45 -2.93
N ILE A 8 0.08 14.50 -3.86
CA ILE A 8 -0.58 14.47 -5.15
C ILE A 8 -2.02 14.96 -4.94
N HIS A 9 -2.39 16.07 -5.56
CA HIS A 9 -3.73 16.63 -5.53
C HIS A 9 -4.69 15.66 -6.25
N TYR A 10 -5.01 14.54 -5.59
CA TYR A 10 -6.20 13.79 -5.98
C TYR A 10 -7.38 14.71 -5.74
N SER A 11 -8.20 14.91 -6.74
CA SER A 11 -9.32 15.81 -6.58
C SER A 11 -10.14 15.35 -5.37
N GLU A 12 -10.42 16.24 -4.43
CA GLU A 12 -11.28 15.93 -3.27
C GLU A 12 -12.61 15.30 -3.71
N LYS A 13 -13.05 15.64 -4.91
CA LYS A 13 -14.21 15.07 -5.59
C LYS A 13 -14.06 13.55 -5.78
N PHE A 14 -12.92 13.07 -6.30
CA PHE A 14 -12.67 11.63 -6.51
C PHE A 14 -12.64 10.86 -5.20
N ILE A 15 -11.89 11.36 -4.20
CA ILE A 15 -11.81 10.72 -2.88
C ILE A 15 -13.19 10.67 -2.22
N SER A 16 -13.97 11.74 -2.33
CA SER A 16 -15.33 11.81 -1.79
C SER A 16 -16.27 10.85 -2.51
N ALA A 17 -16.18 10.73 -3.84
CA ALA A 17 -16.98 9.80 -4.62
C ALA A 17 -16.75 8.35 -4.15
N ILE A 18 -15.49 7.93 -4.05
CA ILE A 18 -15.15 6.58 -3.57
C ILE A 18 -15.61 6.34 -2.13
N LYS A 19 -15.41 7.31 -1.22
CA LYS A 19 -15.81 7.19 0.19
C LYS A 19 -17.32 7.14 0.39
N ASN A 20 -18.09 7.72 -0.50
CA ASN A 20 -19.55 7.71 -0.44
C ASN A 20 -20.18 6.39 -0.94
N ILE A 21 -19.39 5.51 -1.53
CA ILE A 21 -19.88 4.18 -1.93
C ILE A 21 -20.17 3.36 -0.69
N LEU A 22 -21.35 2.78 -0.64
CA LEU A 22 -21.84 2.02 0.51
C LEU A 22 -20.89 0.87 0.87
N GLY A 23 -20.47 0.80 2.12
CA GLY A 23 -19.61 -0.25 2.65
C GLY A 23 -18.12 0.02 2.49
N VAL A 24 -17.70 1.13 1.90
CA VAL A 24 -16.29 1.52 1.88
C VAL A 24 -15.89 2.00 3.27
N SER A 25 -14.94 1.30 3.89
CA SER A 25 -14.43 1.60 5.23
C SER A 25 -13.11 2.40 5.19
N ARG A 26 -12.27 2.16 4.18
CA ARG A 26 -11.00 2.88 4.02
C ARG A 26 -10.60 2.96 2.55
N VAL A 27 -10.01 4.08 2.18
CA VAL A 27 -9.35 4.29 0.88
C VAL A 27 -7.91 4.67 1.14
N LEU A 28 -6.99 3.98 0.49
CA LEU A 28 -5.56 4.28 0.46
C LEU A 28 -5.17 4.54 -0.98
N ILE A 29 -4.54 5.67 -1.22
CA ILE A 29 -4.07 6.05 -2.55
C ILE A 29 -2.57 6.26 -2.48
N ALA A 30 -1.86 5.64 -3.39
CA ALA A 30 -0.43 5.75 -3.57
C ALA A 30 -0.11 6.06 -5.03
N GLN A 31 1.15 6.28 -5.33
CA GLN A 31 1.56 6.72 -6.67
C GLN A 31 1.15 5.72 -7.78
N ASN A 32 1.26 4.42 -7.51
CA ASN A 32 1.11 3.35 -8.52
C ASN A 32 -0.08 2.44 -8.25
N PHE A 33 -0.80 2.63 -7.14
CA PHE A 33 -1.95 1.80 -6.81
C PHE A 33 -2.94 2.53 -5.90
N MET A 34 -4.15 2.05 -5.91
CA MET A 34 -5.18 2.40 -4.94
C MET A 34 -5.70 1.13 -4.25
N SER A 35 -5.98 1.25 -2.96
CA SER A 35 -6.65 0.20 -2.20
C SER A 35 -7.94 0.73 -1.60
N VAL A 36 -9.02 0.02 -1.81
CA VAL A 36 -10.33 0.30 -1.22
C VAL A 36 -10.72 -0.88 -0.34
N LEU A 37 -10.89 -0.62 0.94
CA LEU A 37 -11.31 -1.61 1.91
C LEU A 37 -12.81 -1.50 2.13
N PHE A 38 -13.51 -2.62 2.02
CA PHE A 38 -14.93 -2.73 2.34
C PHE A 38 -15.14 -3.35 3.73
N ASP A 39 -16.24 -3.01 4.36
CA ASP A 39 -16.68 -3.57 5.64
C ASP A 39 -17.13 -5.03 5.52
N SER A 40 -17.58 -5.44 4.34
CA SER A 40 -18.03 -6.80 4.06
C SER A 40 -17.76 -7.22 2.61
N LYS A 41 -17.65 -8.54 2.40
CA LYS A 41 -17.48 -9.13 1.07
C LYS A 41 -18.71 -8.86 0.18
N GLU A 42 -19.90 -8.86 0.77
CA GLU A 42 -21.15 -8.58 0.06
C GLU A 42 -21.16 -7.17 -0.53
N ASN A 43 -20.72 -6.16 0.25
CA ASN A 43 -20.62 -4.78 -0.23
C ASN A 43 -19.55 -4.62 -1.31
N LEU A 44 -18.44 -5.35 -1.22
CA LEU A 44 -17.43 -5.39 -2.27
C LEU A 44 -18.02 -5.94 -3.58
N GLU A 45 -18.71 -7.09 -3.53
CA GLU A 45 -19.28 -7.72 -4.72
C GLU A 45 -20.36 -6.85 -5.37
N LYS A 46 -21.19 -6.17 -4.58
CA LYS A 46 -22.25 -5.27 -5.08
C LYS A 46 -21.72 -3.99 -5.70
N ASN A 47 -20.65 -3.43 -5.15
CA ASN A 47 -20.19 -2.07 -5.50
C ASN A 47 -18.87 -2.05 -6.29
N ASN A 48 -18.31 -3.20 -6.65
CA ASN A 48 -17.06 -3.28 -7.40
C ASN A 48 -17.11 -2.51 -8.73
N SER A 49 -18.21 -2.62 -9.47
CA SER A 49 -18.38 -1.91 -10.74
C SER A 49 -18.43 -0.39 -10.59
N LEU A 50 -18.99 0.11 -9.49
CA LEU A 50 -19.00 1.55 -9.19
C LEU A 50 -17.60 2.07 -8.91
N ILE A 51 -16.79 1.33 -8.12
CA ILE A 51 -15.39 1.68 -7.88
C ILE A 51 -14.60 1.74 -9.19
N LEU A 52 -14.78 0.74 -10.05
CA LEU A 52 -14.07 0.70 -11.34
C LEU A 52 -14.46 1.87 -12.25
N ALA A 53 -15.73 2.25 -12.27
CA ALA A 53 -16.19 3.40 -13.05
C ALA A 53 -15.59 4.71 -12.55
N GLU A 54 -15.57 4.95 -11.23
CA GLU A 54 -14.95 6.14 -10.65
C GLU A 54 -13.42 6.21 -10.91
N ILE A 55 -12.74 5.06 -10.91
CA ILE A 55 -11.32 4.98 -11.24
C ILE A 55 -11.09 5.31 -12.72
N ASP A 56 -11.88 4.77 -13.62
CA ASP A 56 -11.75 4.98 -15.07
C ASP A 56 -11.98 6.45 -15.42
N ASP A 57 -13.01 7.07 -14.85
CA ASP A 57 -13.27 8.49 -14.99
C ASP A 57 -12.10 9.34 -14.48
N PHE A 58 -11.56 8.99 -13.29
CA PHE A 58 -10.42 9.70 -12.72
C PHE A 58 -9.16 9.58 -13.58
N ILE A 59 -8.84 8.40 -14.10
CA ILE A 59 -7.66 8.17 -14.96
C ILE A 59 -7.83 8.97 -16.27
N SER A 60 -9.02 8.96 -16.84
CA SER A 60 -9.33 9.67 -18.08
C SER A 60 -9.17 11.19 -17.94
N GLU A 61 -9.58 11.74 -16.79
CA GLU A 61 -9.44 13.18 -16.51
C GLU A 61 -7.99 13.59 -16.17
N ASN A 62 -7.17 12.68 -15.62
CA ASN A 62 -5.86 12.99 -15.03
C ASN A 62 -4.67 12.28 -15.72
N SER A 63 -4.71 12.07 -17.01
CA SER A 63 -3.66 11.39 -17.79
C SER A 63 -2.24 12.02 -17.71
N LEU A 64 -2.02 13.04 -16.87
CA LEU A 64 -0.79 13.81 -16.72
C LEU A 64 -0.05 13.64 -15.38
N LEU A 65 -0.42 12.67 -14.55
CA LEU A 65 0.19 12.49 -13.21
C LEU A 65 1.52 11.71 -13.24
N ASN A 66 2.35 11.92 -14.25
CA ASN A 66 3.71 11.38 -14.30
C ASN A 66 4.70 12.38 -13.67
N ASN A 67 5.43 11.91 -12.66
CA ASN A 67 6.63 12.48 -12.03
C ASN A 67 6.44 13.18 -10.68
N ILE A 68 6.44 12.39 -9.60
CA ILE A 68 7.00 12.86 -8.32
C ILE A 68 7.83 11.72 -7.72
N GLU A 69 9.11 11.68 -8.05
CA GLU A 69 10.11 10.91 -7.30
C GLU A 69 10.43 11.63 -6.00
N ASN A 70 9.80 11.20 -4.90
CA ASN A 70 10.18 11.66 -3.57
C ASN A 70 10.41 10.46 -2.65
N LYS A 71 11.54 10.43 -1.96
CA LYS A 71 11.96 9.38 -1.03
C LYS A 71 10.87 9.08 0.04
N ASN A 72 10.18 10.10 0.52
CA ASN A 72 9.08 9.96 1.46
C ASN A 72 7.84 9.32 0.81
N THR A 73 7.64 9.52 -0.47
CA THR A 73 6.53 8.91 -1.21
C THR A 73 6.70 7.40 -1.31
N ILE A 74 7.91 6.89 -1.56
CA ILE A 74 8.19 5.44 -1.63
C ILE A 74 7.88 4.75 -0.29
N LEU A 75 8.29 5.34 0.84
CA LEU A 75 7.99 4.78 2.16
C LEU A 75 6.48 4.76 2.45
N LYS A 76 5.77 5.84 2.15
CA LYS A 76 4.31 5.90 2.31
C LYS A 76 3.59 4.90 1.40
N THR A 77 4.03 4.77 0.15
CA THR A 77 3.51 3.80 -0.81
C THR A 77 3.72 2.37 -0.33
N ALA A 78 4.93 2.07 0.18
CA ALA A 78 5.25 0.75 0.74
C ALA A 78 4.37 0.44 1.96
N ASP A 79 4.14 1.42 2.83
CA ASP A 79 3.31 1.26 4.02
C ASP A 79 1.83 1.04 3.66
N ALA A 80 1.30 1.82 2.73
CA ALA A 80 -0.07 1.65 2.21
C ALA A 80 -0.26 0.28 1.53
N LEU A 81 0.74 -0.17 0.76
CA LEU A 81 0.71 -1.50 0.14
C LEU A 81 0.79 -2.62 1.19
N ALA A 82 1.59 -2.41 2.24
CA ALA A 82 1.65 -3.34 3.35
C ALA A 82 0.30 -3.47 4.06
N ASP A 83 -0.38 -2.37 4.34
CA ASP A 83 -1.73 -2.37 4.91
C ASP A 83 -2.73 -3.13 4.05
N ALA A 84 -2.63 -2.98 2.73
CA ALA A 84 -3.57 -3.60 1.79
C ALA A 84 -3.35 -5.12 1.62
N ILE A 85 -2.11 -5.57 1.54
CA ILE A 85 -1.78 -6.94 1.09
C ILE A 85 -0.95 -7.73 2.12
N ILE A 86 0.02 -7.10 2.78
CA ILE A 86 1.02 -7.79 3.58
C ILE A 86 0.55 -8.00 5.02
N ARG A 87 0.16 -6.92 5.72
CA ARG A 87 -0.28 -6.96 7.11
C ARG A 87 -1.48 -7.88 7.36
N PRO A 88 -2.51 -7.96 6.50
CA PRO A 88 -3.60 -8.91 6.70
C PRO A 88 -3.16 -10.36 6.77
N THR A 89 -2.05 -10.72 6.11
CA THR A 89 -1.47 -12.06 6.18
C THR A 89 -0.61 -12.24 7.43
N LEU A 90 0.24 -11.26 7.74
CA LEU A 90 1.12 -11.32 8.92
C LEU A 90 0.35 -11.27 10.24
N ASN A 91 -0.71 -10.50 10.31
CA ASN A 91 -1.53 -10.35 11.51
C ASN A 91 -2.21 -11.66 11.95
N LYS A 92 -2.47 -12.59 11.01
CA LYS A 92 -2.97 -13.93 11.35
C LYS A 92 -2.02 -14.67 12.31
N ASP A 93 -0.72 -14.45 12.15
CA ASP A 93 0.34 -15.02 12.95
C ASP A 93 0.85 -14.05 14.05
N GLN A 94 0.10 -12.98 14.33
CA GLN A 94 0.46 -11.94 15.31
C GLN A 94 1.83 -11.28 15.01
N GLY A 95 2.18 -11.21 13.74
CA GLY A 95 3.36 -10.51 13.24
C GLY A 95 2.99 -9.23 12.53
N ASP A 96 3.98 -8.36 12.35
CA ASP A 96 3.85 -7.13 11.56
C ASP A 96 5.21 -6.74 10.99
N ILE A 97 5.23 -5.69 10.15
CA ILE A 97 6.44 -5.08 9.59
C ILE A 97 6.45 -3.58 9.78
N VAL A 98 7.66 -3.04 9.92
CA VAL A 98 7.91 -1.59 9.97
C VAL A 98 8.95 -1.24 8.92
N PHE A 99 8.66 -0.24 8.09
CA PHE A 99 9.63 0.32 7.15
C PHE A 99 10.43 1.43 7.82
N HIS A 100 11.76 1.36 7.69
CA HIS A 100 12.66 2.31 8.35
C HIS A 100 13.22 3.37 7.41
N SER A 101 13.65 2.94 6.23
CA SER A 101 14.28 3.86 5.28
C SER A 101 14.24 3.34 3.85
N TYR A 102 14.25 4.28 2.93
CA TYR A 102 14.50 4.04 1.52
C TYR A 102 15.66 4.89 1.04
N SER A 103 16.69 4.28 0.49
CA SER A 103 17.89 4.96 0.00
C SER A 103 18.60 4.12 -1.04
N ASN A 104 19.06 4.75 -2.12
CA ASN A 104 19.74 4.07 -3.23
C ASN A 104 18.96 2.86 -3.76
N ASN A 105 17.65 3.03 -3.93
CA ASN A 105 16.71 1.99 -4.37
C ASN A 105 16.63 0.76 -3.44
N ILE A 106 17.11 0.89 -2.21
CA ILE A 106 17.06 -0.15 -1.17
C ILE A 106 16.03 0.26 -0.12
N LEU A 107 15.01 -0.56 0.07
CA LEU A 107 14.03 -0.42 1.14
C LEU A 107 14.45 -1.25 2.35
N SER A 108 14.60 -0.61 3.51
CA SER A 108 14.92 -1.29 4.77
C SER A 108 13.67 -1.49 5.61
N LEU A 109 13.45 -2.72 6.05
CA LEU A 109 12.32 -3.07 6.91
C LEU A 109 12.74 -3.96 8.08
N GLN A 110 11.88 -4.06 9.08
CA GLN A 110 12.02 -4.92 10.24
C GLN A 110 10.73 -5.68 10.50
N PHE A 111 10.84 -6.97 10.82
CA PHE A 111 9.70 -7.71 11.36
C PHE A 111 9.48 -7.37 12.83
N THR A 112 8.21 -7.29 13.23
CA THR A 112 7.78 -7.07 14.60
C THR A 112 6.81 -8.16 15.03
N GLY A 113 6.44 -8.16 16.31
CA GLY A 113 5.59 -9.21 16.87
C GLY A 113 6.21 -10.59 16.77
N LYS A 114 5.42 -11.62 16.55
CA LYS A 114 5.89 -13.01 16.46
C LYS A 114 6.75 -13.29 15.21
N CYS A 115 6.72 -12.43 14.21
CA CYS A 115 7.61 -12.55 13.05
C CYS A 115 9.05 -12.14 13.38
N ALA A 116 9.28 -11.37 14.45
CA ALA A 116 10.62 -11.01 14.90
C ALA A 116 11.32 -12.26 15.48
N GLY A 117 12.37 -12.73 14.79
CA GLY A 117 13.10 -13.93 15.21
C GLY A 117 12.49 -15.27 14.78
N CYS A 118 11.44 -15.26 13.96
CA CYS A 118 10.87 -16.47 13.39
C CYS A 118 11.86 -17.11 12.39
N PRO A 119 12.12 -18.45 12.46
CA PRO A 119 12.99 -19.13 11.50
C PRO A 119 12.49 -19.06 10.06
N TYR A 120 11.21 -18.80 9.85
CA TYR A 120 10.60 -18.66 8.52
C TYR A 120 10.52 -17.21 8.02
N ALA A 121 11.05 -16.25 8.80
CA ALA A 121 11.00 -14.83 8.43
C ALA A 121 11.59 -14.54 7.04
N GLN A 122 12.69 -15.23 6.67
CA GLN A 122 13.31 -15.08 5.36
C GLN A 122 12.41 -15.57 4.21
N ASN A 123 11.68 -16.66 4.42
CA ASN A 123 10.72 -17.16 3.43
C ASN A 123 9.53 -16.21 3.28
N THR A 124 9.03 -15.66 4.38
CA THR A 124 7.97 -14.65 4.37
C THR A 124 8.44 -13.38 3.67
N LEU A 125 9.66 -12.92 3.94
CA LEU A 125 10.26 -11.80 3.25
C LEU A 125 10.26 -12.03 1.74
N ASN A 126 10.81 -13.14 1.27
CA ASN A 126 10.99 -13.38 -0.16
C ASN A 126 9.66 -13.64 -0.88
N ASN A 127 8.78 -14.45 -0.29
CA ASN A 127 7.58 -14.93 -0.97
C ASN A 127 6.40 -13.96 -0.89
N LEU A 128 6.28 -13.20 0.19
CA LEU A 128 5.17 -12.27 0.38
C LEU A 128 5.60 -10.82 0.15
N ILE A 129 6.65 -10.38 0.84
CA ILE A 129 7.00 -8.95 0.88
C ILE A 129 7.71 -8.52 -0.39
N VAL A 130 8.81 -9.19 -0.77
CA VAL A 130 9.61 -8.83 -1.94
C VAL A 130 8.76 -8.88 -3.21
N LYS A 131 8.02 -9.97 -3.43
CA LYS A 131 7.19 -10.13 -4.63
C LYS A 131 6.13 -9.03 -4.77
N ASN A 132 5.46 -8.68 -3.68
CA ASN A 132 4.42 -7.65 -3.74
C ASN A 132 5.01 -6.24 -3.85
N LEU A 133 6.00 -5.90 -3.04
CA LEU A 133 6.57 -4.56 -3.07
C LEU A 133 7.25 -4.25 -4.41
N MET A 134 8.10 -5.13 -4.92
CA MET A 134 8.79 -4.89 -6.19
C MET A 134 7.86 -4.93 -7.40
N LYS A 135 6.71 -5.61 -7.31
CA LYS A 135 5.70 -5.59 -8.37
C LYS A 135 5.03 -4.24 -8.52
N TYR A 136 4.71 -3.59 -7.40
CA TYR A 136 3.94 -2.34 -7.37
C TYR A 136 4.80 -1.09 -7.20
N ILE A 137 6.04 -1.25 -6.76
CA ILE A 137 7.01 -0.16 -6.56
C ILE A 137 8.31 -0.55 -7.29
N PRO A 138 8.38 -0.36 -8.60
CA PRO A 138 9.52 -0.78 -9.43
C PRO A 138 10.82 -0.02 -9.09
N GLU A 139 10.72 1.10 -8.41
CA GLU A 139 11.85 1.89 -7.91
C GLU A 139 12.66 1.15 -6.82
N ILE A 140 12.06 0.14 -6.17
CA ILE A 140 12.75 -0.71 -5.20
C ILE A 140 13.51 -1.79 -5.94
N SER A 141 14.84 -1.72 -5.94
CA SER A 141 15.70 -2.75 -6.51
C SER A 141 16.08 -3.84 -5.51
N GLN A 142 16.07 -3.49 -4.22
CA GLN A 142 16.44 -4.42 -3.14
C GLN A 142 15.65 -4.13 -1.86
N ILE A 143 15.34 -5.19 -1.11
CA ILE A 143 14.75 -5.09 0.22
C ILE A 143 15.72 -5.68 1.24
N LYS A 144 16.02 -4.91 2.28
CA LYS A 144 16.94 -5.29 3.36
C LYS A 144 16.19 -5.47 4.67
N LEU A 145 16.32 -6.65 5.27
CA LEU A 145 15.85 -6.90 6.62
C LEU A 145 16.87 -6.37 7.64
N ILE A 146 16.40 -5.53 8.57
CA ILE A 146 17.21 -5.03 9.69
C ILE A 146 16.70 -5.61 11.00
N GLY A 147 17.60 -5.74 12.00
CA GLY A 147 17.24 -6.22 13.34
C GLY A 147 16.99 -7.73 13.47
N ALA A 148 17.26 -8.55 12.45
CA ALA A 148 17.35 -9.99 12.62
C ALA A 148 18.65 -10.32 13.38
N LYS A 149 18.55 -10.66 14.67
CA LYS A 149 19.61 -11.32 15.42
C LYS A 149 19.47 -12.82 15.29
#